data_3d743612281120a027d138a10172dd3d
#
_entry.id   3d743612281120a027d138a10172dd3d
#
_cell.length_a   1.000
_cell.length_b   1.000
_cell.length_c   1.000
_cell.angle_alpha   90.00
_cell.angle_beta   90.00
_cell.angle_gamma   90.00
#
_symmetry.space_group_name_H-M   'P 1'
#
loop_
_entity.id
_entity.type
_entity.pdbx_description
1 polymer ?
#
loop_
_entity_poly.entity_id
_entity_poly.type
_entity_poly.pdbx_seq_one_letter_code
_entity_poly.pdbx_strand_id
1 'polypeptide(L)'
;MVGASGAGKTLLADAVLGLCVPNATVRGRIWFDGQLQSASTLAHVRGRGISLVPQSVNYLDPLMKVGKQVEGFARTGAARSERRLRREELFERYGLSAEVANLYPFELSGGMARRVLLCCALMDDPRVIIADEPTPGLDLDLAVRALDDFRAFADAGGGVMLITHDIELALRVADRVAVFRDGTVVEETAVANFASPDLLQHEFSRALWRALPEHGFEEGEA
;
A
#
# COMPACT_ATOMS: atom_id res chain seq x y z
N MET A 1 -3.08 7.31 4.80
CA MET A 1 -4.00 7.06 5.91
C MET A 1 -3.20 6.58 7.10
N VAL A 2 -3.30 7.26 8.22
CA VAL A 2 -2.54 7.00 9.44
C VAL A 2 -3.47 6.78 10.64
N GLY A 3 -3.00 6.13 11.71
CA GLY A 3 -3.78 5.90 12.92
C GLY A 3 -3.34 4.63 13.65
N ALA A 4 -3.87 4.41 14.86
CA ALA A 4 -3.51 3.29 15.72
C ALA A 4 -3.71 1.93 15.03
N SER A 5 -2.93 0.93 15.44
CA SER A 5 -3.14 -0.46 15.04
C SER A 5 -4.55 -0.92 15.50
N GLY A 6 -5.23 -1.69 14.66
CA GLY A 6 -6.59 -2.16 14.96
C GLY A 6 -7.70 -1.14 14.73
N ALA A 7 -7.40 0.10 14.33
CA ALA A 7 -8.43 1.12 14.08
C ALA A 7 -9.35 0.84 12.89
N GLY A 8 -9.09 -0.19 12.07
CA GLY A 8 -9.93 -0.59 10.94
C GLY A 8 -9.45 -0.11 9.56
N LYS A 9 -8.23 0.40 9.44
CA LYS A 9 -7.67 0.90 8.16
C LYS A 9 -7.65 -0.16 7.05
N THR A 10 -7.14 -1.35 7.37
CA THR A 10 -7.15 -2.52 6.46
C THR A 10 -8.56 -2.93 6.05
N LEU A 11 -9.54 -2.90 6.97
CA LEU A 11 -10.93 -3.21 6.65
C LEU A 11 -11.53 -2.24 5.64
N LEU A 12 -11.14 -0.95 5.69
CA LEU A 12 -11.55 0.02 4.68
C LEU A 12 -10.92 -0.30 3.31
N ALA A 13 -9.64 -0.66 3.27
CA ALA A 13 -8.97 -1.11 2.04
C ALA A 13 -9.66 -2.35 1.45
N ASP A 14 -9.97 -3.35 2.28
CA ASP A 14 -10.70 -4.54 1.87
C ASP A 14 -12.10 -4.21 1.34
N ALA A 15 -12.80 -3.28 1.97
CA ALA A 15 -14.12 -2.83 1.52
C ALA A 15 -14.03 -2.14 0.16
N VAL A 16 -13.06 -1.25 -0.04
CA VAL A 16 -12.81 -0.56 -1.32
C VAL A 16 -12.47 -1.56 -2.44
N LEU A 17 -11.73 -2.62 -2.10
CA LEU A 17 -11.36 -3.67 -3.05
C LEU A 17 -12.44 -4.74 -3.22
N GLY A 18 -13.50 -4.74 -2.40
CA GLY A 18 -14.51 -5.81 -2.39
C GLY A 18 -13.92 -7.16 -1.93
N LEU A 19 -12.97 -7.14 -0.99
CA LEU A 19 -12.30 -8.32 -0.43
C LEU A 19 -12.82 -8.70 0.97
N CYS A 20 -13.88 -8.03 1.45
CA CYS A 20 -14.45 -8.35 2.75
C CYS A 20 -14.92 -9.79 2.84
N VAL A 21 -14.86 -10.37 4.03
CA VAL A 21 -15.36 -11.72 4.31
C VAL A 21 -16.86 -11.84 3.99
N PRO A 22 -17.37 -13.02 3.61
CA PRO A 22 -18.75 -13.19 3.13
C PRO A 22 -19.86 -12.76 4.10
N ASN A 23 -19.57 -12.74 5.41
CA ASN A 23 -20.51 -12.31 6.44
C ASN A 23 -20.39 -10.82 6.80
N ALA A 24 -19.51 -10.07 6.14
CA ALA A 24 -19.40 -8.64 6.32
C ALA A 24 -20.48 -7.90 5.51
N THR A 25 -21.04 -6.85 6.11
CA THR A 25 -21.96 -5.94 5.42
C THR A 25 -21.24 -4.64 5.12
N VAL A 26 -21.02 -4.36 3.84
CA VAL A 26 -20.44 -3.09 3.37
C VAL A 26 -21.57 -2.16 2.94
N ARG A 27 -21.59 -0.94 3.45
CA ARG A 27 -22.55 0.10 3.09
C ARG A 27 -21.81 1.35 2.63
N GLY A 28 -22.35 2.03 1.62
CA GLY A 28 -21.76 3.25 1.08
C GLY A 28 -21.69 3.20 -0.44
N ARG A 29 -20.91 4.11 -1.02
CA ARG A 29 -20.71 4.23 -2.45
C ARG A 29 -19.23 4.34 -2.74
N ILE A 30 -18.75 3.57 -3.70
CA ILE A 30 -17.37 3.59 -4.17
C ILE A 30 -17.40 4.10 -5.61
N TRP A 31 -16.59 5.09 -5.88
CA TRP A 31 -16.43 5.65 -7.22
C TRP A 31 -15.01 5.39 -7.69
N PHE A 32 -14.88 4.86 -8.88
CA PHE A 32 -13.60 4.69 -9.55
C PHE A 32 -13.70 5.32 -10.94
N ASP A 33 -12.81 6.24 -11.24
CA ASP A 33 -12.78 6.96 -12.51
C ASP A 33 -14.12 7.63 -12.86
N GLY A 34 -14.76 8.26 -11.87
CA GLY A 34 -16.06 8.91 -12.00
C GLY A 34 -17.26 7.95 -12.14
N GLN A 35 -17.06 6.64 -12.10
CA GLN A 35 -18.10 5.64 -12.22
C GLN A 35 -18.42 4.97 -10.87
N LEU A 36 -19.71 4.90 -10.53
CA LEU A 36 -20.18 4.18 -9.36
C LEU A 36 -19.91 2.68 -9.53
N GLN A 37 -19.25 2.09 -8.55
CA GLN A 37 -18.87 0.67 -8.56
C GLN A 37 -19.87 -0.16 -7.78
N SER A 38 -20.21 -1.31 -8.34
CA SER A 38 -20.86 -2.45 -7.67
C SER A 38 -19.82 -3.49 -7.27
N ALA A 39 -20.22 -4.50 -6.48
CA ALA A 39 -19.35 -5.62 -6.14
C ALA A 39 -18.80 -6.34 -7.40
N SER A 40 -19.63 -6.50 -8.43
CA SER A 40 -19.20 -7.13 -9.69
C SER A 40 -18.23 -6.28 -10.49
N THR A 41 -18.45 -4.95 -10.57
CA THR A 41 -17.52 -4.06 -11.29
C THR A 41 -16.20 -3.88 -10.55
N LEU A 42 -16.20 -3.83 -9.22
CA LEU A 42 -14.98 -3.84 -8.40
C LEU A 42 -14.11 -5.09 -8.67
N ALA A 43 -14.74 -6.26 -8.84
CA ALA A 43 -14.01 -7.49 -9.18
C ALA A 43 -13.27 -7.39 -10.53
N HIS A 44 -13.78 -6.60 -11.48
CA HIS A 44 -13.12 -6.37 -12.77
C HIS A 44 -12.02 -5.30 -12.72
N VAL A 45 -12.14 -4.35 -11.80
CA VAL A 45 -11.15 -3.26 -11.62
C VAL A 45 -9.93 -3.76 -10.84
N ARG A 46 -10.10 -4.73 -9.93
CA ARG A 46 -9.00 -5.34 -9.19
C ARG A 46 -7.96 -5.97 -10.10
N GLY A 47 -6.69 -5.70 -9.82
CA GLY A 47 -5.55 -6.23 -10.57
C GLY A 47 -5.37 -5.63 -11.97
N ARG A 48 -6.22 -4.66 -12.37
CA ARG A 48 -6.11 -3.94 -13.64
C ARG A 48 -6.10 -2.43 -13.46
N GLY A 49 -7.11 -1.91 -12.74
CA GLY A 49 -7.24 -0.50 -12.43
C GLY A 49 -6.76 -0.17 -11.02
N ILE A 50 -6.94 -1.10 -10.09
CA ILE A 50 -6.51 -0.98 -8.69
C ILE A 50 -5.63 -2.17 -8.34
N SER A 51 -4.41 -1.92 -7.88
CA SER A 51 -3.50 -2.92 -7.32
C SER A 51 -3.41 -2.80 -5.81
N LEU A 52 -3.15 -3.92 -5.15
CA LEU A 52 -2.96 -4.01 -3.71
C LEU A 52 -1.54 -4.47 -3.39
N VAL A 53 -0.86 -3.74 -2.51
CA VAL A 53 0.28 -4.24 -1.74
C VAL A 53 -0.26 -4.61 -0.36
N PRO A 54 -0.48 -5.90 -0.07
CA PRO A 54 -1.12 -6.32 1.18
C PRO A 54 -0.13 -6.32 2.35
N GLN A 55 -0.66 -6.18 3.56
CA GLN A 55 0.11 -6.26 4.80
C GLN A 55 0.72 -7.66 5.00
N SER A 56 -0.01 -8.71 4.68
CA SER A 56 0.43 -10.09 4.91
C SER A 56 1.08 -10.70 3.68
N VAL A 57 2.23 -11.36 3.88
CA VAL A 57 2.89 -12.16 2.83
C VAL A 57 2.11 -13.43 2.46
N ASN A 58 1.10 -13.82 3.25
CA ASN A 58 0.24 -14.96 2.98
C ASN A 58 -0.68 -14.77 1.77
N TYR A 59 -0.69 -13.59 1.15
CA TYR A 59 -1.35 -13.36 -0.14
C TYR A 59 -0.63 -14.02 -1.32
N LEU A 60 0.63 -14.43 -1.14
CA LEU A 60 1.31 -15.26 -2.14
C LEU A 60 0.78 -16.68 -2.07
N ASP A 61 0.44 -17.25 -3.24
CA ASP A 61 0.00 -18.64 -3.36
C ASP A 61 1.17 -19.59 -3.05
N PRO A 62 1.12 -20.40 -1.97
CA PRO A 62 2.22 -21.26 -1.57
C PRO A 62 2.52 -22.37 -2.58
N LEU A 63 1.61 -22.68 -3.48
CA LEU A 63 1.75 -23.75 -4.49
C LEU A 63 2.22 -23.25 -5.84
N MET A 64 2.38 -21.94 -6.00
CA MET A 64 2.79 -21.31 -7.26
C MET A 64 4.17 -20.68 -7.13
N LYS A 65 5.05 -20.90 -8.12
CA LYS A 65 6.36 -20.25 -8.18
C LYS A 65 6.24 -18.74 -8.23
N VAL A 66 7.13 -18.06 -7.53
CA VAL A 66 7.16 -16.58 -7.38
C VAL A 66 7.13 -15.87 -8.71
N GLY A 67 7.97 -16.27 -9.68
CA GLY A 67 7.99 -15.63 -10.99
C GLY A 67 6.66 -15.69 -11.72
N LYS A 68 5.89 -16.77 -11.53
CA LYS A 68 4.55 -16.91 -12.12
C LYS A 68 3.52 -16.00 -11.47
N GLN A 69 3.65 -15.79 -10.17
CA GLN A 69 2.76 -14.89 -9.44
C GLN A 69 2.99 -13.44 -9.85
N VAL A 70 4.26 -13.02 -9.97
CA VAL A 70 4.62 -11.67 -10.42
C VAL A 70 4.23 -11.46 -11.89
N GLU A 71 4.56 -12.39 -12.78
CA GLU A 71 4.19 -12.31 -14.19
C GLU A 71 2.66 -12.32 -14.40
N GLY A 72 1.91 -12.98 -13.52
CA GLY A 72 0.47 -13.11 -13.64
C GLY A 72 0.04 -13.77 -14.96
N PHE A 73 -1.18 -13.44 -15.41
CA PHE A 73 -1.76 -14.10 -16.58
C PHE A 73 -1.41 -13.36 -17.88
N ALA A 74 -0.88 -14.09 -18.86
CA ALA A 74 -0.61 -13.59 -20.22
C ALA A 74 -1.28 -14.48 -21.27
N ARG A 75 -2.07 -13.87 -22.16
CA ARG A 75 -2.83 -14.59 -23.22
C ARG A 75 -1.98 -15.02 -24.41
N THR A 76 -0.92 -14.29 -24.71
CA THR A 76 -0.06 -14.54 -25.89
C THR A 76 1.39 -14.79 -25.47
N GLY A 77 2.17 -15.40 -26.35
CA GLY A 77 3.60 -15.58 -26.14
C GLY A 77 4.35 -14.25 -26.03
N ALA A 78 4.01 -13.27 -26.86
CA ALA A 78 4.60 -11.94 -26.81
C ALA A 78 4.34 -11.25 -25.46
N ALA A 79 3.08 -11.22 -24.99
CA ALA A 79 2.73 -10.68 -23.69
C ALA A 79 3.45 -11.40 -22.52
N ARG A 80 3.67 -12.72 -22.65
CA ARG A 80 4.42 -13.47 -21.63
C ARG A 80 5.90 -13.05 -21.61
N SER A 81 6.51 -12.82 -22.76
CA SER A 81 7.91 -12.37 -22.85
C SER A 81 8.06 -10.95 -22.26
N GLU A 82 7.13 -10.05 -22.57
CA GLU A 82 7.11 -8.68 -22.04
C GLU A 82 6.98 -8.68 -20.51
N ARG A 83 6.03 -9.45 -19.94
CA ARG A 83 5.85 -9.56 -18.49
C ARG A 83 7.07 -10.18 -17.81
N ARG A 84 7.74 -11.11 -18.46
CA ARG A 84 8.99 -11.67 -17.96
C ARG A 84 10.10 -10.62 -17.88
N LEU A 85 10.28 -9.81 -18.92
CA LEU A 85 11.26 -8.71 -18.92
C LEU A 85 10.92 -7.70 -17.81
N ARG A 86 9.66 -7.31 -17.72
CA ARG A 86 9.20 -6.40 -16.65
C ARG A 86 9.46 -6.97 -15.25
N ARG A 87 9.26 -8.27 -15.03
CA ARG A 87 9.60 -8.92 -13.77
C ARG A 87 11.11 -8.82 -13.49
N GLU A 88 11.95 -9.05 -14.49
CA GLU A 88 13.41 -8.98 -14.34
C GLU A 88 13.85 -7.57 -13.94
N GLU A 89 13.31 -6.52 -14.56
CA GLU A 89 13.52 -5.12 -14.17
C GLU A 89 13.08 -4.83 -12.72
N LEU A 90 11.88 -5.30 -12.33
CA LEU A 90 11.38 -5.12 -10.97
C LEU A 90 12.22 -5.88 -9.95
N PHE A 91 12.67 -7.11 -10.26
CA PHE A 91 13.54 -7.87 -9.39
C PHE A 91 14.89 -7.17 -9.18
N GLU A 92 15.51 -6.68 -10.24
CA GLU A 92 16.74 -5.89 -10.14
C GLU A 92 16.51 -4.64 -9.28
N ARG A 93 15.43 -3.89 -9.55
CA ARG A 93 15.07 -2.68 -8.82
C ARG A 93 14.93 -2.91 -7.31
N TYR A 94 14.35 -4.04 -6.91
CA TYR A 94 14.13 -4.40 -5.51
C TYR A 94 15.17 -5.36 -4.93
N GLY A 95 16.31 -5.56 -5.60
CA GLY A 95 17.41 -6.38 -5.10
C GLY A 95 17.03 -7.85 -4.90
N LEU A 96 16.20 -8.38 -5.80
CA LEU A 96 15.88 -9.82 -5.89
C LEU A 96 16.70 -10.44 -7.01
N SER A 97 17.37 -11.56 -6.75
CA SER A 97 18.09 -12.27 -7.80
C SER A 97 17.13 -12.99 -8.75
N ALA A 98 17.57 -13.27 -9.98
CA ALA A 98 16.75 -13.92 -10.98
C ALA A 98 16.26 -15.31 -10.54
N GLU A 99 17.03 -16.02 -9.70
CA GLU A 99 16.70 -17.33 -9.17
C GLU A 99 15.43 -17.33 -8.31
N VAL A 100 15.11 -16.19 -7.66
CA VAL A 100 13.91 -16.03 -6.84
C VAL A 100 12.64 -16.35 -7.63
N ALA A 101 12.63 -16.13 -8.94
CA ALA A 101 11.51 -16.48 -9.81
C ALA A 101 11.16 -17.98 -9.78
N ASN A 102 12.12 -18.84 -9.47
CA ASN A 102 11.95 -20.28 -9.44
C ASN A 102 11.58 -20.85 -8.06
N LEU A 103 11.66 -20.01 -7.02
CA LEU A 103 11.33 -20.38 -5.65
C LEU A 103 9.81 -20.36 -5.44
N TYR A 104 9.39 -21.05 -4.39
CA TYR A 104 8.04 -20.96 -3.83
C TYR A 104 8.02 -19.97 -2.65
N PRO A 105 6.86 -19.42 -2.30
CA PRO A 105 6.77 -18.44 -1.19
C PRO A 105 7.37 -18.90 0.14
N PHE A 106 7.24 -20.19 0.48
CA PHE A 106 7.80 -20.76 1.71
C PHE A 106 9.34 -20.85 1.74
N GLU A 107 10.00 -20.68 0.59
CA GLU A 107 11.47 -20.64 0.48
C GLU A 107 12.02 -19.21 0.63
N LEU A 108 11.13 -18.19 0.71
CA LEU A 108 11.51 -16.79 0.82
C LEU A 108 11.69 -16.36 2.28
N SER A 109 12.63 -15.45 2.51
CA SER A 109 12.62 -14.67 3.76
C SER A 109 11.43 -13.70 3.76
N GLY A 110 11.02 -13.21 4.94
CA GLY A 110 9.93 -12.23 5.06
C GLY A 110 10.17 -10.97 4.23
N GLY A 111 11.40 -10.45 4.21
CA GLY A 111 11.79 -9.31 3.38
C GLY A 111 11.75 -9.60 1.88
N MET A 112 12.16 -10.81 1.44
CA MET A 112 12.02 -11.23 0.04
C MET A 112 10.55 -11.32 -0.37
N ALA A 113 9.71 -11.95 0.45
CA ALA A 113 8.29 -12.08 0.17
C ALA A 113 7.59 -10.71 0.05
N ARG A 114 7.97 -9.74 0.90
CA ARG A 114 7.46 -8.37 0.85
C ARG A 114 7.85 -7.67 -0.48
N ARG A 115 9.11 -7.79 -0.90
CA ARG A 115 9.58 -7.24 -2.18
C ARG A 115 8.90 -7.89 -3.37
N VAL A 116 8.61 -9.18 -3.31
CA VAL A 116 7.82 -9.88 -4.33
C VAL A 116 6.40 -9.31 -4.42
N LEU A 117 5.73 -9.02 -3.30
CA LEU A 117 4.40 -8.40 -3.29
C LEU A 117 4.43 -6.99 -3.92
N LEU A 118 5.49 -6.20 -3.68
CA LEU A 118 5.69 -4.91 -4.37
C LEU A 118 5.82 -5.12 -5.89
N CYS A 119 6.62 -6.09 -6.33
CA CYS A 119 6.73 -6.42 -7.75
C CYS A 119 5.37 -6.83 -8.36
N CYS A 120 4.55 -7.62 -7.63
CA CYS A 120 3.20 -7.98 -8.10
C CYS A 120 2.31 -6.74 -8.30
N ALA A 121 2.35 -5.79 -7.37
CA ALA A 121 1.51 -4.59 -7.44
C ALA A 121 1.91 -3.63 -8.56
N LEU A 122 3.20 -3.58 -8.91
CA LEU A 122 3.78 -2.68 -9.92
C LEU A 122 3.86 -3.31 -11.33
N MET A 123 3.41 -4.55 -11.48
CA MET A 123 3.52 -5.28 -12.76
C MET A 123 2.63 -4.69 -13.86
N ASP A 124 1.42 -4.27 -13.54
CA ASP A 124 0.34 -3.99 -14.50
C ASP A 124 -0.06 -2.51 -14.57
N ASP A 125 0.83 -1.57 -14.36
CA ASP A 125 0.59 -0.10 -14.45
C ASP A 125 -0.85 0.29 -14.02
N PRO A 126 -1.26 0.01 -12.76
CA PRO A 126 -2.60 0.30 -12.29
C PRO A 126 -2.86 1.81 -12.28
N ARG A 127 -4.12 2.25 -12.19
CA ARG A 127 -4.45 3.66 -11.97
C ARG A 127 -4.39 4.06 -10.50
N VAL A 128 -4.61 3.08 -9.62
CA VAL A 128 -4.57 3.26 -8.17
C VAL A 128 -3.80 2.11 -7.52
N ILE A 129 -2.92 2.44 -6.59
CA ILE A 129 -2.26 1.51 -5.70
C ILE A 129 -2.80 1.71 -4.29
N ILE A 130 -3.28 0.64 -3.67
CA ILE A 130 -3.57 0.59 -2.24
C ILE A 130 -2.41 -0.17 -1.60
N ALA A 131 -1.64 0.50 -0.76
CA ALA A 131 -0.49 -0.08 -0.07
C ALA A 131 -0.80 -0.14 1.43
N ASP A 132 -1.04 -1.34 1.95
CA ASP A 132 -1.33 -1.58 3.35
C ASP A 132 -0.08 -2.08 4.06
N GLU A 133 0.51 -1.21 4.89
CA GLU A 133 1.76 -1.46 5.62
C GLU A 133 2.88 -2.03 4.69
N PRO A 134 3.27 -1.31 3.64
CA PRO A 134 4.20 -1.86 2.64
C PRO A 134 5.64 -1.97 3.12
N THR A 135 6.05 -1.23 4.16
CA THR A 135 7.44 -1.06 4.58
C THR A 135 7.91 -1.98 5.72
N PRO A 136 7.08 -2.47 6.66
CA PRO A 136 7.57 -3.35 7.73
C PRO A 136 8.31 -4.58 7.19
N GLY A 137 9.49 -4.86 7.77
CA GLY A 137 10.34 -6.00 7.34
C GLY A 137 11.22 -5.73 6.11
N LEU A 138 11.20 -4.50 5.57
CA LEU A 138 12.22 -3.99 4.66
C LEU A 138 13.31 -3.27 5.48
N ASP A 139 14.54 -3.28 4.97
CA ASP A 139 15.55 -2.35 5.44
C ASP A 139 15.19 -0.92 5.02
N LEU A 140 15.83 0.08 5.64
CA LEU A 140 15.48 1.49 5.43
C LEU A 140 15.60 1.92 3.97
N ASP A 141 16.66 1.49 3.28
CA ASP A 141 16.89 1.88 1.87
C ASP A 141 15.81 1.33 0.94
N LEU A 142 15.36 0.09 1.17
CA LEU A 142 14.28 -0.52 0.42
C LEU A 142 12.91 0.08 0.77
N ALA A 143 12.69 0.43 2.03
CA ALA A 143 11.47 1.11 2.46
C ALA A 143 11.36 2.51 1.80
N VAL A 144 12.43 3.30 1.82
CA VAL A 144 12.49 4.60 1.15
C VAL A 144 12.26 4.44 -0.36
N ARG A 145 12.94 3.49 -1.01
CA ARG A 145 12.76 3.22 -2.45
C ARG A 145 11.32 2.87 -2.80
N ALA A 146 10.66 2.04 -2.00
CA ALA A 146 9.26 1.69 -2.23
C ALA A 146 8.34 2.92 -2.13
N LEU A 147 8.59 3.81 -1.17
CA LEU A 147 7.84 5.05 -1.02
C LEU A 147 8.12 6.04 -2.15
N ASP A 148 9.38 6.17 -2.60
CA ASP A 148 9.75 6.99 -3.75
C ASP A 148 9.08 6.48 -5.04
N ASP A 149 8.94 5.15 -5.20
CA ASP A 149 8.21 4.57 -6.33
C ASP A 149 6.71 4.91 -6.28
N PHE A 150 6.10 4.87 -5.09
CA PHE A 150 4.71 5.32 -4.93
C PHE A 150 4.56 6.82 -5.20
N ARG A 151 5.53 7.65 -4.78
CA ARG A 151 5.52 9.08 -5.09
C ARG A 151 5.65 9.31 -6.60
N ALA A 152 6.62 8.68 -7.25
CA ALA A 152 6.81 8.78 -8.69
C ALA A 152 5.56 8.32 -9.48
N PHE A 153 4.90 7.26 -9.02
CA PHE A 153 3.64 6.79 -9.59
C PHE A 153 2.53 7.86 -9.46
N ALA A 154 2.41 8.50 -8.30
CA ALA A 154 1.44 9.58 -8.07
C ALA A 154 1.75 10.81 -8.93
N ASP A 155 3.01 11.21 -9.06
CA ASP A 155 3.46 12.34 -9.89
C ASP A 155 3.21 12.09 -11.38
N ALA A 156 3.21 10.84 -11.81
CA ALA A 156 2.83 10.42 -13.16
C ALA A 156 1.30 10.42 -13.40
N GLY A 157 0.49 10.82 -12.41
CA GLY A 157 -0.98 10.92 -12.49
C GLY A 157 -1.73 9.71 -11.94
N GLY A 158 -1.04 8.78 -11.29
CA GLY A 158 -1.66 7.68 -10.55
C GLY A 158 -2.22 8.13 -9.20
N GLY A 159 -3.05 7.30 -8.58
CA GLY A 159 -3.51 7.49 -7.20
C GLY A 159 -2.85 6.50 -6.25
N VAL A 160 -2.41 6.95 -5.08
CA VAL A 160 -1.87 6.06 -4.04
C VAL A 160 -2.62 6.26 -2.73
N MET A 161 -3.16 5.18 -2.18
CA MET A 161 -3.66 5.13 -0.82
C MET A 161 -2.65 4.34 0.03
N LEU A 162 -1.77 5.05 0.71
CA LEU A 162 -0.81 4.47 1.66
C LEU A 162 -1.47 4.36 3.03
N ILE A 163 -1.53 3.15 3.58
CA ILE A 163 -1.95 2.86 4.95
C ILE A 163 -0.71 2.49 5.73
N THR A 164 -0.42 3.22 6.78
CA THR A 164 0.72 2.94 7.66
C THR A 164 0.51 3.50 9.06
N HIS A 165 1.18 2.93 10.03
CA HIS A 165 1.33 3.50 11.36
C HIS A 165 2.60 4.37 11.47
N ASP A 166 3.48 4.30 10.49
CA ASP A 166 4.66 5.16 10.39
C ASP A 166 4.29 6.50 9.76
N ILE A 167 3.97 7.47 10.61
CA ILE A 167 3.51 8.79 10.18
C ILE A 167 4.65 9.56 9.52
N GLU A 168 5.86 9.47 10.06
CA GLU A 168 7.03 10.19 9.55
C GLU A 168 7.30 9.82 8.09
N LEU A 169 7.35 8.52 7.78
CA LEU A 169 7.50 8.06 6.40
C LEU A 169 6.32 8.48 5.51
N ALA A 170 5.08 8.45 6.05
CA ALA A 170 3.91 8.88 5.30
C ALA A 170 3.96 10.37 4.94
N LEU A 171 4.37 11.24 5.87
CA LEU A 171 4.44 12.69 5.66
C LEU A 171 5.46 13.08 4.57
N ARG A 172 6.48 12.27 4.33
CA ARG A 172 7.50 12.55 3.29
C ARG A 172 6.97 12.40 1.87
N VAL A 173 5.96 11.56 1.65
CA VAL A 173 5.50 11.18 0.31
C VAL A 173 4.05 11.53 0.01
N ALA A 174 3.24 11.84 1.04
CA ALA A 174 1.82 12.09 0.88
C ALA A 174 1.52 13.56 0.53
N ASP A 175 0.42 13.79 -0.19
CA ASP A 175 -0.15 15.12 -0.39
C ASP A 175 -1.19 15.44 0.69
N ARG A 176 -1.92 14.40 1.14
CA ARG A 176 -2.99 14.50 2.13
C ARG A 176 -2.86 13.39 3.16
N VAL A 177 -3.31 13.68 4.37
CA VAL A 177 -3.33 12.72 5.48
C VAL A 177 -4.77 12.55 5.95
N ALA A 178 -5.24 11.30 5.97
CA ALA A 178 -6.47 10.92 6.64
C ALA A 178 -6.09 10.23 7.96
N VAL A 179 -6.48 10.84 9.07
CA VAL A 179 -6.24 10.32 10.42
C VAL A 179 -7.42 9.43 10.82
N PHE A 180 -7.11 8.19 11.13
CA PHE A 180 -8.09 7.14 11.42
C PHE A 180 -8.06 6.75 12.90
N ARG A 181 -9.23 6.79 13.55
CA ARG A 181 -9.40 6.42 14.95
C ARG A 181 -10.75 5.74 15.15
N ASP A 182 -10.78 4.65 15.90
CA ASP A 182 -12.00 3.94 16.32
C ASP A 182 -12.99 3.68 15.18
N GLY A 183 -12.48 3.22 14.03
CA GLY A 183 -13.28 2.85 12.86
C GLY A 183 -13.72 4.01 11.97
N THR A 184 -13.26 5.23 12.22
CA THR A 184 -13.66 6.40 11.45
C THR A 184 -12.47 7.30 11.09
N VAL A 185 -12.62 8.07 10.00
CA VAL A 185 -11.71 9.19 9.68
C VAL A 185 -12.11 10.37 10.54
N VAL A 186 -11.25 10.73 11.50
CA VAL A 186 -11.49 11.85 12.42
C VAL A 186 -11.02 13.18 11.87
N GLU A 187 -10.03 13.16 10.97
CA GLU A 187 -9.54 14.33 10.26
C GLU A 187 -8.96 13.96 8.90
N GLU A 188 -9.21 14.76 7.89
CA GLU A 188 -8.54 14.71 6.60
C GLU A 188 -7.97 16.09 6.29
N THR A 189 -6.64 16.16 6.08
CA THR A 189 -5.95 17.44 5.93
C THR A 189 -4.80 17.34 4.93
N ALA A 190 -4.30 18.48 4.44
CA ALA A 190 -3.08 18.53 3.64
C ALA A 190 -1.86 18.18 4.51
N VAL A 191 -0.86 17.52 3.92
CA VAL A 191 0.38 17.18 4.63
C VAL A 191 1.05 18.43 5.24
N ALA A 192 0.97 19.57 4.57
CA ALA A 192 1.53 20.84 5.05
C ALA A 192 0.98 21.28 6.44
N ASN A 193 -0.23 20.83 6.81
CA ASN A 193 -0.80 21.16 8.12
C ASN A 193 -0.15 20.36 9.27
N PHE A 194 0.61 19.32 8.97
CA PHE A 194 1.45 18.64 9.94
C PHE A 194 2.74 19.41 10.28
N ALA A 195 2.94 20.61 9.73
CA ALA A 195 4.03 21.50 10.16
C ALA A 195 3.83 22.05 11.58
N SER A 196 2.59 22.15 12.09
CA SER A 196 2.28 22.62 13.45
C SER A 196 1.02 21.95 13.99
N PRO A 197 0.97 21.62 15.30
CA PRO A 197 -0.22 21.05 15.91
C PRO A 197 -1.42 22.03 15.90
N ASP A 198 -1.16 23.35 15.81
CA ASP A 198 -2.22 24.38 15.78
C ASP A 198 -3.00 24.38 14.44
N LEU A 199 -2.44 23.80 13.38
CA LEU A 199 -3.07 23.65 12.08
C LEU A 199 -3.96 22.39 12.01
N LEU A 200 -3.87 21.50 13.00
CA LEU A 200 -4.65 20.27 13.09
C LEU A 200 -5.93 20.52 13.90
N GLN A 201 -7.04 20.04 13.38
CA GLN A 201 -8.36 20.31 13.97
C GLN A 201 -8.72 19.33 15.09
N HIS A 202 -8.41 18.05 14.91
CA HIS A 202 -8.78 17.02 15.86
C HIS A 202 -7.70 16.81 16.94
N GLU A 203 -8.11 16.63 18.19
CA GLU A 203 -7.19 16.42 19.32
C GLU A 203 -6.26 15.20 19.13
N PHE A 204 -6.79 14.13 18.52
CA PHE A 204 -6.01 12.92 18.24
C PHE A 204 -4.94 13.18 17.17
N SER A 205 -5.21 14.01 16.17
CA SER A 205 -4.21 14.42 15.18
C SER A 205 -3.08 15.23 15.83
N ARG A 206 -3.43 16.12 16.76
CA ARG A 206 -2.43 16.86 17.55
C ARG A 206 -1.62 15.95 18.45
N ALA A 207 -2.25 14.93 19.05
CA ALA A 207 -1.53 13.94 19.85
C ALA A 207 -0.57 13.10 19.00
N LEU A 208 -0.98 12.70 17.80
CA LEU A 208 -0.10 12.01 16.84
C LEU A 208 1.09 12.88 16.44
N TRP A 209 0.86 14.17 16.18
CA TRP A 209 1.91 15.12 15.85
C TRP A 209 2.96 15.22 16.97
N ARG A 210 2.52 15.34 18.25
CA ARG A 210 3.41 15.40 19.41
C ARG A 210 4.18 14.10 19.65
N ALA A 211 3.67 12.98 19.17
CA ALA A 211 4.32 11.68 19.29
C ALA A 211 5.38 11.42 18.21
N LEU A 212 5.55 12.32 17.24
CA LEU A 212 6.61 12.19 16.23
C LEU A 212 7.99 12.38 16.88
N PRO A 213 9.00 11.56 16.49
CA PRO A 213 10.35 11.65 17.06
C PRO A 213 10.98 13.05 16.95
N GLU A 214 10.68 13.78 15.89
CA GLU A 214 11.18 15.15 15.65
C GLU A 214 10.58 16.18 16.62
N HIS A 215 9.43 15.87 17.24
CA HIS A 215 8.70 16.74 18.16
C HIS A 215 8.65 16.17 19.59
N GLY A 216 9.29 14.99 19.78
CA GLY A 216 9.24 14.23 21.01
C GLY A 216 10.09 14.82 22.13
N PHE A 217 9.45 14.84 23.32
CA PHE A 217 9.98 15.16 24.64
C PHE A 217 10.41 16.62 24.86
N GLU A 218 9.48 17.57 24.72
CA GLU A 218 9.40 18.54 25.80
C GLU A 218 8.91 17.75 27.04
N GLU A 219 9.85 17.29 27.85
CA GLU A 219 9.57 16.81 29.20
C GLU A 219 8.76 17.91 29.88
N GLY A 220 7.53 17.57 30.27
CA GLY A 220 6.71 18.48 31.05
C GLY A 220 7.49 18.88 32.30
N GLU A 221 7.81 20.15 32.38
CA GLU A 221 8.19 20.78 33.65
C GLU A 221 7.07 20.51 34.64
N ALA A 222 7.47 19.81 35.71
CA ALA A 222 6.62 19.50 36.87
C ALA A 222 6.25 20.77 37.65
#